data_4d4f22c62f45d89e87261f8fa169816c
#
_entry.id   4d4f22c62f45d89e87261f8fa169816c
#
_cell.length_a   1.000
_cell.length_b   1.000
_cell.length_c   1.000
_cell.angle_alpha   90.00
_cell.angle_beta   90.00
_cell.angle_gamma   90.00
#
_symmetry.space_group_name_H-M   'P 1'
#
loop_
_entity.id
_entity.type
_entity.pdbx_description
1 polymer ?
#
loop_
_entity_poly.entity_id
_entity_poly.type
_entity_poly.pdbx_seq_one_letter_code
_entity_poly.pdbx_strand_id
1 'polypeptide(L)'
;NKVFEIIEAKKIFDIPYKKLSILIHPKSYVHAILKFKNGISKIIIHDTNMKIPIFNSLYSSTGFIKSNKVDIKILNNLDFQKVNIKRFPVIKILNKLPEKSSLFETILVSINDKLVDLFLNNKIKFTDISKKMHNILNLKEYKKFKMIKVKKIKDVIDLNKKISLRVELQINK
;
A
#
# COMPACT_ATOMS: atom_id res chain seq x y z
N ASN A 1 1.00 -3.65 -3.04
CA ASN A 1 1.84 -3.06 -1.99
C ASN A 1 1.70 -1.54 -1.93
N LYS A 2 2.04 -0.79 -2.97
CA LYS A 2 1.98 0.69 -2.97
C LYS A 2 0.61 1.30 -2.63
N VAL A 3 -0.49 0.60 -2.89
CA VAL A 3 -1.82 1.06 -2.46
C VAL A 3 -1.91 1.09 -0.94
N PHE A 4 -1.38 0.07 -0.27
CA PHE A 4 -1.36 0.01 1.20
C PHE A 4 -0.40 1.05 1.79
N GLU A 5 0.77 1.25 1.19
CA GLU A 5 1.71 2.28 1.61
C GLU A 5 1.11 3.70 1.51
N ILE A 6 0.27 3.97 0.51
CA ILE A 6 -0.49 5.24 0.43
C ILE A 6 -1.51 5.36 1.58
N ILE A 7 -2.20 4.26 1.92
CA ILE A 7 -3.14 4.25 3.06
C ILE A 7 -2.40 4.48 4.38
N GLU A 8 -1.26 3.83 4.55
CA GLU A 8 -0.39 4.00 5.71
C GLU A 8 0.10 5.45 5.84
N ALA A 9 0.66 6.00 4.75
CA ALA A 9 1.13 7.38 4.74
C ALA A 9 0.02 8.37 5.12
N LYS A 10 -1.19 8.16 4.58
CA LYS A 10 -2.34 8.98 4.98
C LYS A 10 -2.63 8.87 6.47
N LYS A 11 -2.63 7.66 7.02
CA LYS A 11 -3.00 7.44 8.44
C LYS A 11 -1.91 7.92 9.40
N ILE A 12 -0.65 7.70 9.07
CA ILE A 12 0.48 8.07 9.94
C ILE A 12 0.71 9.58 9.94
N PHE A 13 0.64 10.21 8.76
CA PHE A 13 0.99 11.63 8.59
C PHE A 13 -0.21 12.57 8.44
N ASP A 14 -1.44 12.04 8.47
CA ASP A 14 -2.68 12.77 8.22
C ASP A 14 -2.68 13.61 6.93
N ILE A 15 -2.08 13.07 5.87
CA ILE A 15 -1.97 13.72 4.56
C ILE A 15 -3.16 13.29 3.69
N PRO A 16 -3.91 14.23 3.08
CA PRO A 16 -5.00 13.89 2.16
C PRO A 16 -4.51 13.07 0.96
N TYR A 17 -5.31 12.11 0.48
CA TYR A 17 -4.93 11.26 -0.68
C TYR A 17 -4.52 12.04 -1.92
N LYS A 18 -5.15 13.20 -2.18
CA LYS A 18 -4.81 14.09 -3.29
C LYS A 18 -3.36 14.64 -3.27
N LYS A 19 -2.69 14.59 -2.12
CA LYS A 19 -1.28 15.00 -1.98
C LYS A 19 -0.30 13.82 -2.03
N LEU A 20 -0.82 12.59 -2.12
CA LEU A 20 -0.02 11.39 -2.20
C LEU A 20 -0.02 10.87 -3.65
N SER A 21 1.13 10.49 -4.14
CA SER A 21 1.28 9.93 -5.50
C SER A 21 2.28 8.80 -5.51
N ILE A 22 2.18 7.95 -6.52
CA ILE A 22 3.08 6.82 -6.72
C ILE A 22 3.92 7.08 -7.96
N LEU A 23 5.23 6.95 -7.81
CA LEU A 23 6.18 6.91 -8.92
C LEU A 23 6.86 5.54 -8.94
N ILE A 24 7.18 5.07 -10.13
CA ILE A 24 7.99 3.88 -10.33
C ILE A 24 9.44 4.32 -10.50
N HIS A 25 10.31 3.76 -9.69
CA HIS A 25 11.76 3.90 -9.82
C HIS A 25 12.39 2.52 -10.04
N PRO A 26 12.78 2.16 -11.27
CA PRO A 26 13.22 0.80 -11.60
C PRO A 26 14.40 0.29 -10.77
N LYS A 27 15.31 1.18 -10.40
CA LYS A 27 16.50 0.83 -9.60
C LYS A 27 16.24 0.73 -8.09
N SER A 28 15.04 1.13 -7.62
CA SER A 28 14.57 1.01 -6.22
C SER A 28 15.43 1.68 -5.14
N TYR A 29 16.29 2.63 -5.47
CA TYR A 29 17.08 3.39 -4.49
C TYR A 29 16.31 4.54 -3.86
N VAL A 30 15.34 5.13 -4.57
CA VAL A 30 14.51 6.21 -4.06
C VAL A 30 13.26 5.63 -3.40
N HIS A 31 13.06 5.96 -2.13
CA HIS A 31 11.99 5.43 -1.31
C HIS A 31 10.87 6.44 -1.05
N ALA A 32 11.22 7.73 -0.93
CA ALA A 32 10.23 8.80 -0.81
C ALA A 32 10.73 10.10 -1.41
N ILE A 33 9.80 10.90 -1.94
CA ILE A 33 10.03 12.28 -2.37
C ILE A 33 9.04 13.17 -1.64
N LEU A 34 9.55 14.05 -0.80
CA LEU A 34 8.75 15.01 -0.04
C LEU A 34 8.87 16.39 -0.69
N LYS A 35 7.74 16.98 -1.06
CA LYS A 35 7.66 18.34 -1.59
C LYS A 35 7.07 19.28 -0.55
N PHE A 36 7.81 20.30 -0.17
CA PHE A 36 7.38 21.28 0.81
C PHE A 36 6.76 22.51 0.15
N LYS A 37 5.91 23.22 0.89
CA LYS A 37 5.25 24.45 0.39
C LYS A 37 6.21 25.58 0.06
N ASN A 38 7.39 25.59 0.66
CA ASN A 38 8.45 26.58 0.41
C ASN A 38 9.28 26.30 -0.86
N GLY A 39 8.88 25.31 -1.68
CA GLY A 39 9.55 24.94 -2.91
C GLY A 39 10.69 23.92 -2.74
N ILE A 40 11.09 23.61 -1.51
CA ILE A 40 12.14 22.60 -1.26
C ILE A 40 11.56 21.21 -1.51
N SER A 41 12.39 20.33 -2.10
CA SER A 41 12.09 18.89 -2.18
C SER A 41 13.19 18.11 -1.49
N LYS A 42 12.81 17.10 -0.69
CA LYS A 42 13.72 16.12 -0.10
C LYS A 42 13.51 14.77 -0.75
N ILE A 43 14.59 14.12 -1.15
CA ILE A 43 14.56 12.76 -1.72
C ILE A 43 15.25 11.85 -0.72
N ILE A 44 14.53 10.83 -0.26
CA ILE A 44 15.07 9.82 0.65
C ILE A 44 15.62 8.68 -0.19
N ILE A 45 16.92 8.51 -0.13
CA ILE A 45 17.67 7.51 -0.90
C ILE A 45 18.46 6.65 0.09
N HIS A 46 18.41 5.34 -0.09
CA HIS A 46 19.30 4.38 0.57
C HIS A 46 19.48 3.14 -0.31
N ASP A 47 20.42 2.27 0.06
CA ASP A 47 20.55 0.96 -0.55
C ASP A 47 19.23 0.18 -0.51
N THR A 48 19.01 -0.71 -1.47
CA THR A 48 17.77 -1.49 -1.60
C THR A 48 17.48 -2.44 -0.43
N ASN A 49 18.37 -2.48 0.57
CA ASN A 49 18.23 -3.32 1.75
C ASN A 49 17.27 -2.67 2.77
N MET A 50 16.11 -3.30 2.98
CA MET A 50 15.09 -2.83 3.93
C MET A 50 15.50 -2.89 5.40
N LYS A 51 16.61 -3.56 5.75
CA LYS A 51 17.18 -3.50 7.11
C LYS A 51 17.58 -2.08 7.51
N ILE A 52 17.98 -1.24 6.53
CA ILE A 52 18.42 0.13 6.77
C ILE A 52 17.30 0.99 7.40
N PRO A 53 16.13 1.17 6.77
CA PRO A 53 15.06 1.98 7.37
C PRO A 53 14.52 1.35 8.65
N ILE A 54 14.44 0.02 8.74
CA ILE A 54 13.99 -0.66 9.97
C ILE A 54 14.94 -0.38 11.12
N PHE A 55 16.25 -0.54 10.90
CA PHE A 55 17.25 -0.24 11.93
C PHE A 55 17.17 1.22 12.39
N ASN A 56 17.13 2.16 11.45
CA ASN A 56 17.04 3.59 11.76
C ASN A 56 15.72 4.01 12.44
N SER A 57 14.67 3.21 12.33
CA SER A 57 13.41 3.46 13.05
C SER A 57 13.45 2.93 14.49
N LEU A 58 14.28 1.93 14.77
CA LEU A 58 14.39 1.30 16.10
C LEU A 58 15.50 1.91 16.96
N TYR A 59 16.58 2.35 16.33
CA TYR A 59 17.77 2.85 17.01
C TYR A 59 18.00 4.32 16.66
N SER A 60 17.90 5.18 17.66
CA SER A 60 18.28 6.59 17.50
C SER A 60 19.81 6.75 17.55
N SER A 61 20.36 7.68 16.84
CA SER A 61 21.69 8.29 16.79
C SER A 61 22.97 7.52 17.22
N THR A 62 22.93 6.47 18.01
CA THR A 62 24.12 5.80 18.56
C THR A 62 24.54 4.53 17.82
N GLY A 63 23.68 4.00 16.96
CA GLY A 63 23.95 2.81 16.18
C GLY A 63 24.14 3.11 14.71
N PHE A 64 24.91 2.30 14.01
CA PHE A 64 24.98 2.31 12.55
C PHE A 64 24.82 0.92 11.97
N ILE A 65 24.22 0.86 10.79
CA ILE A 65 24.14 -0.37 10.00
C ILE A 65 25.04 -0.25 8.79
N LYS A 66 25.84 -1.28 8.51
CA LYS A 66 26.65 -1.32 7.30
C LYS A 66 25.74 -1.38 6.08
N SER A 67 25.88 -0.44 5.17
CA SER A 67 25.15 -0.38 3.91
C SER A 67 26.12 -0.14 2.76
N ASN A 68 25.72 -0.50 1.55
CA ASN A 68 26.46 -0.14 0.36
C ASN A 68 26.33 1.38 0.13
N LYS A 69 27.42 2.02 -0.27
CA LYS A 69 27.39 3.43 -0.65
C LYS A 69 26.57 3.61 -1.93
N VAL A 70 25.72 4.62 -1.97
CA VAL A 70 25.02 4.99 -3.20
C VAL A 70 26.01 5.67 -4.13
N ASP A 71 26.31 5.03 -5.27
CA ASP A 71 27.26 5.56 -6.25
C ASP A 71 26.66 6.80 -6.94
N ILE A 72 27.53 7.77 -7.28
CA ILE A 72 27.16 8.96 -8.03
C ILE A 72 26.55 8.62 -9.41
N LYS A 73 26.97 7.53 -10.03
CA LYS A 73 26.38 7.02 -11.28
C LYS A 73 24.90 6.65 -11.12
N ILE A 74 24.51 6.17 -9.93
CA ILE A 74 23.11 5.87 -9.59
C ILE A 74 22.33 7.17 -9.44
N LEU A 75 22.90 8.17 -8.75
CA LEU A 75 22.27 9.47 -8.53
C LEU A 75 22.06 10.23 -9.85
N ASN A 76 23.04 10.20 -10.76
CA ASN A 76 22.95 10.85 -12.06
C ASN A 76 21.90 10.20 -13.00
N ASN A 77 21.51 8.97 -12.74
CA ASN A 77 20.59 8.19 -13.57
C ASN A 77 19.29 7.83 -12.81
N LEU A 78 18.79 8.73 -11.99
CA LEU A 78 17.50 8.57 -11.36
C LEU A 78 16.39 8.75 -12.41
N ASP A 79 15.71 7.66 -12.73
CA ASP A 79 14.56 7.65 -13.63
C ASP A 79 13.27 7.41 -12.84
N PHE A 80 12.27 8.27 -13.08
CA PHE A 80 10.96 8.20 -12.46
C PHE A 80 9.87 8.10 -13.51
N GLN A 81 9.07 7.07 -13.40
CA GLN A 81 8.00 6.78 -14.34
C GLN A 81 6.64 6.86 -13.66
N LYS A 82 5.64 7.31 -14.41
CA LYS A 82 4.25 7.21 -13.97
C LYS A 82 3.81 5.76 -13.96
N VAL A 83 2.94 5.40 -13.02
CA VAL A 83 2.40 4.04 -12.94
C VAL A 83 1.58 3.72 -14.18
N ASN A 84 1.90 2.62 -14.85
CA ASN A 84 1.09 2.09 -15.94
C ASN A 84 -0.15 1.37 -15.35
N ILE A 85 -1.30 2.02 -15.44
CA ILE A 85 -2.57 1.53 -14.89
C ILE A 85 -3.05 0.23 -15.57
N LYS A 86 -2.68 -0.01 -16.84
CA LYS A 86 -3.01 -1.27 -17.52
C LYS A 86 -2.23 -2.43 -16.91
N ARG A 87 -0.94 -2.21 -16.61
CA ARG A 87 -0.07 -3.20 -15.96
C ARG A 87 -0.40 -3.39 -14.48
N PHE A 88 -0.79 -2.32 -13.78
CA PHE A 88 -1.07 -2.32 -12.35
C PHE A 88 -2.49 -1.80 -12.04
N PRO A 89 -3.53 -2.56 -12.42
CA PRO A 89 -4.92 -2.08 -12.33
C PRO A 89 -5.38 -1.82 -10.88
N VAL A 90 -4.76 -2.45 -9.88
CA VAL A 90 -5.06 -2.25 -8.44
C VAL A 90 -4.94 -0.79 -8.02
N ILE A 91 -4.09 0.01 -8.67
CA ILE A 91 -3.93 1.45 -8.38
C ILE A 91 -5.26 2.22 -8.51
N LYS A 92 -6.18 1.78 -9.38
CA LYS A 92 -7.51 2.40 -9.50
C LYS A 92 -8.33 2.36 -8.20
N ILE A 93 -7.95 1.50 -7.25
CA ILE A 93 -8.63 1.40 -5.95
C ILE A 93 -8.42 2.67 -5.13
N LEU A 94 -7.29 3.37 -5.30
CA LEU A 94 -7.03 4.64 -4.60
C LEU A 94 -8.16 5.66 -4.83
N ASN A 95 -8.74 5.70 -6.03
CA ASN A 95 -9.86 6.61 -6.33
C ASN A 95 -11.17 6.23 -5.62
N LYS A 96 -11.22 5.07 -4.98
CA LYS A 96 -12.41 4.58 -4.26
C LYS A 96 -12.30 4.75 -2.75
N LEU A 97 -11.11 5.06 -2.26
CA LEU A 97 -10.86 5.22 -0.83
C LEU A 97 -11.57 6.47 -0.30
N PRO A 98 -12.22 6.37 0.86
CA PRO A 98 -12.80 7.55 1.52
C PRO A 98 -11.70 8.41 2.13
N GLU A 99 -11.85 9.73 2.08
CA GLU A 99 -10.91 10.66 2.72
C GLU A 99 -10.87 10.51 4.25
N LYS A 100 -12.00 10.16 4.86
CA LYS A 100 -12.07 9.87 6.31
C LYS A 100 -11.79 8.39 6.55
N SER A 101 -11.00 8.08 7.59
CA SER A 101 -10.76 6.70 8.03
C SER A 101 -12.05 5.95 8.29
N SER A 102 -12.18 4.75 7.75
CA SER A 102 -13.40 3.96 7.80
C SER A 102 -13.10 2.45 7.85
N LEU A 103 -14.12 1.64 8.03
CA LEU A 103 -14.00 0.19 7.92
C LEU A 103 -13.80 -0.30 6.47
N PHE A 104 -13.88 0.58 5.48
CA PHE A 104 -13.67 0.20 4.07
C PHE A 104 -12.21 -0.20 3.81
N GLU A 105 -11.25 0.43 4.46
CA GLU A 105 -9.85 0.04 4.37
C GLU A 105 -9.60 -1.36 4.97
N THR A 106 -10.31 -1.70 6.05
CA THR A 106 -10.28 -3.05 6.62
C THR A 106 -10.78 -4.09 5.61
N ILE A 107 -11.87 -3.80 4.91
CA ILE A 107 -12.39 -4.68 3.84
C ILE A 107 -11.33 -4.86 2.75
N LEU A 108 -10.71 -3.78 2.30
CA LEU A 108 -9.69 -3.84 1.26
C LEU A 108 -8.50 -4.74 1.66
N VAL A 109 -7.98 -4.56 2.88
CA VAL A 109 -6.88 -5.38 3.41
C VAL A 109 -7.32 -6.84 3.52
N SER A 110 -8.48 -7.11 4.12
CA SER A 110 -8.99 -8.49 4.30
C SER A 110 -9.19 -9.24 2.98
N ILE A 111 -9.70 -8.56 1.95
CA ILE A 111 -9.84 -9.14 0.60
C ILE A 111 -8.47 -9.47 0.02
N ASN A 112 -7.53 -8.52 0.11
CA ASN A 112 -6.18 -8.74 -0.40
C ASN A 112 -5.51 -9.94 0.26
N ASP A 113 -5.51 -9.97 1.58
CA ASP A 113 -4.83 -11.01 2.36
C ASP A 113 -5.40 -12.39 2.02
N LYS A 114 -6.73 -12.49 1.92
CA LYS A 114 -7.37 -13.77 1.55
C LYS A 114 -7.08 -14.16 0.11
N LEU A 115 -7.05 -13.22 -0.84
CA LEU A 115 -6.70 -13.52 -2.24
C LEU A 115 -5.22 -13.92 -2.38
N VAL A 116 -4.33 -13.30 -1.61
CA VAL A 116 -2.91 -13.70 -1.57
C VAL A 116 -2.77 -15.10 -0.97
N ASP A 117 -3.46 -15.40 0.13
CA ASP A 117 -3.49 -16.74 0.72
C ASP A 117 -3.96 -17.81 -0.30
N LEU A 118 -5.06 -17.54 -1.01
CA LEU A 118 -5.57 -18.42 -2.05
C LEU A 118 -4.58 -18.60 -3.22
N PHE A 119 -3.85 -17.57 -3.59
CA PHE A 119 -2.80 -17.65 -4.60
C PHE A 119 -1.61 -18.51 -4.11
N LEU A 120 -1.14 -18.28 -2.89
CA LEU A 120 -0.03 -19.05 -2.30
C LEU A 120 -0.38 -20.54 -2.15
N ASN A 121 -1.68 -20.86 -1.95
CA ASN A 121 -2.20 -22.21 -1.91
C ASN A 121 -2.61 -22.75 -3.31
N ASN A 122 -2.17 -22.11 -4.40
CA ASN A 122 -2.44 -22.51 -5.79
C ASN A 122 -3.93 -22.62 -6.18
N LYS A 123 -4.83 -21.96 -5.44
CA LYS A 123 -6.28 -21.96 -5.73
C LYS A 123 -6.70 -20.94 -6.79
N ILE A 124 -5.91 -19.89 -6.99
CA ILE A 124 -6.11 -18.85 -8.02
C ILE A 124 -4.78 -18.46 -8.66
N LYS A 125 -4.84 -17.84 -9.84
CA LYS A 125 -3.65 -17.29 -10.52
C LYS A 125 -3.27 -15.93 -9.95
N PHE A 126 -2.00 -15.53 -10.07
CA PHE A 126 -1.52 -14.21 -9.65
C PHE A 126 -2.35 -13.06 -10.25
N THR A 127 -2.68 -13.15 -11.54
CA THR A 127 -3.48 -12.13 -12.23
C THR A 127 -4.92 -12.04 -11.74
N ASP A 128 -5.42 -13.07 -11.07
CA ASP A 128 -6.78 -13.09 -10.53
C ASP A 128 -6.90 -12.23 -9.26
N ILE A 129 -5.81 -12.03 -8.52
CA ILE A 129 -5.81 -11.19 -7.32
C ILE A 129 -6.40 -9.81 -7.64
N SER A 130 -5.86 -9.12 -8.63
CA SER A 130 -6.32 -7.77 -8.98
C SER A 130 -7.74 -7.75 -9.53
N LYS A 131 -8.08 -8.71 -10.38
CA LYS A 131 -9.42 -8.83 -10.99
C LYS A 131 -10.49 -9.09 -9.92
N LYS A 132 -10.28 -10.11 -9.09
CA LYS A 132 -11.21 -10.50 -8.03
C LYS A 132 -11.33 -9.40 -6.97
N MET A 133 -10.23 -8.76 -6.59
CA MET A 133 -10.25 -7.61 -5.68
C MET A 133 -11.16 -6.49 -6.20
N HIS A 134 -11.03 -6.09 -7.47
CA HIS A 134 -11.90 -5.09 -8.07
C HIS A 134 -13.37 -5.49 -8.07
N ASN A 135 -13.67 -6.74 -8.43
CA ASN A 135 -15.03 -7.24 -8.49
C ASN A 135 -15.69 -7.26 -7.10
N ILE A 136 -14.98 -7.80 -6.11
CA ILE A 136 -15.48 -7.91 -4.75
C ILE A 136 -15.70 -6.52 -4.13
N LEU A 137 -14.73 -5.60 -4.27
CA LEU A 137 -14.85 -4.23 -3.74
C LEU A 137 -15.98 -3.41 -4.37
N ASN A 138 -16.43 -3.78 -5.56
CA ASN A 138 -17.55 -3.11 -6.25
C ASN A 138 -18.93 -3.56 -5.75
N LEU A 139 -19.03 -4.61 -4.96
CA LEU A 139 -20.29 -5.08 -4.43
C LEU A 139 -20.98 -3.98 -3.62
N LYS A 140 -22.28 -3.80 -3.86
CA LYS A 140 -23.09 -2.72 -3.24
C LYS A 140 -23.01 -2.76 -1.71
N GLU A 141 -22.95 -3.95 -1.12
CA GLU A 141 -22.88 -4.17 0.31
C GLU A 141 -21.66 -3.56 1.01
N TYR A 142 -20.54 -3.39 0.30
CA TYR A 142 -19.33 -2.80 0.88
C TYR A 142 -19.30 -1.27 0.83
N LYS A 143 -20.13 -0.63 -0.01
CA LYS A 143 -20.16 0.84 -0.14
C LYS A 143 -20.51 1.54 1.18
N LYS A 144 -21.39 0.96 1.99
CA LYS A 144 -21.80 1.51 3.29
C LYS A 144 -20.64 1.65 4.28
N PHE A 145 -19.64 0.77 4.18
CA PHE A 145 -18.49 0.79 5.10
C PHE A 145 -17.56 1.99 4.91
N LYS A 146 -17.68 2.72 3.81
CA LYS A 146 -16.96 3.99 3.60
C LYS A 146 -17.36 5.07 4.61
N MET A 147 -18.57 4.97 5.18
CA MET A 147 -19.12 5.94 6.14
C MET A 147 -19.00 5.45 7.59
N ILE A 148 -18.60 4.20 7.81
CA ILE A 148 -18.53 3.62 9.16
C ILE A 148 -17.12 3.80 9.71
N LYS A 149 -16.98 4.62 10.74
CA LYS A 149 -15.73 4.80 11.47
C LYS A 149 -15.41 3.55 12.31
N VAL A 150 -14.14 3.23 12.43
CA VAL A 150 -13.64 2.26 13.41
C VAL A 150 -13.85 2.83 14.81
N LYS A 151 -14.56 2.10 15.67
CA LYS A 151 -14.77 2.48 17.09
C LYS A 151 -13.90 1.66 18.03
N LYS A 152 -13.75 0.38 17.74
CA LYS A 152 -13.00 -0.58 18.57
C LYS A 152 -12.14 -1.49 17.69
N ILE A 153 -11.04 -1.98 18.22
CA ILE A 153 -10.18 -2.97 17.57
C ILE A 153 -10.99 -4.23 17.19
N LYS A 154 -11.92 -4.62 18.05
CA LYS A 154 -12.81 -5.76 17.80
C LYS A 154 -13.60 -5.62 16.50
N ASP A 155 -14.07 -4.40 16.15
CA ASP A 155 -14.81 -4.15 14.89
C ASP A 155 -13.95 -4.52 13.66
N VAL A 156 -12.66 -4.22 13.72
CA VAL A 156 -11.69 -4.54 12.65
C VAL A 156 -11.46 -6.05 12.56
N ILE A 157 -11.23 -6.70 13.70
CA ILE A 157 -10.95 -8.16 13.75
C ILE A 157 -12.17 -8.96 13.28
N ASP A 158 -13.36 -8.64 13.76
CA ASP A 158 -14.60 -9.36 13.40
C ASP A 158 -14.93 -9.15 11.92
N LEU A 159 -14.75 -7.94 11.42
CA LEU A 159 -14.94 -7.63 10.00
C LEU A 159 -13.93 -8.38 9.13
N ASN A 160 -12.65 -8.40 9.51
CA ASN A 160 -11.60 -9.13 8.80
C ASN A 160 -11.98 -10.62 8.65
N LYS A 161 -12.34 -11.29 9.76
CA LYS A 161 -12.76 -12.70 9.74
C LYS A 161 -13.95 -12.93 8.80
N LYS A 162 -14.98 -12.07 8.91
CA LYS A 162 -16.18 -12.15 8.07
C LYS A 162 -15.88 -11.99 6.58
N ILE A 163 -15.03 -11.03 6.22
CA ILE A 163 -14.66 -10.77 4.82
C ILE A 163 -13.81 -11.91 4.28
N SER A 164 -12.82 -12.38 5.03
CA SER A 164 -11.95 -13.49 4.62
C SER A 164 -12.77 -14.75 4.30
N LEU A 165 -13.70 -15.13 5.19
CA LEU A 165 -14.61 -16.25 4.96
C LEU A 165 -15.48 -16.06 3.71
N ARG A 166 -16.00 -14.85 3.52
CA ARG A 166 -16.86 -14.55 2.37
C ARG A 166 -16.11 -14.61 1.04
N VAL A 167 -14.88 -14.10 0.99
CA VAL A 167 -14.00 -14.20 -0.19
C VAL A 167 -13.75 -15.67 -0.53
N GLU A 168 -13.45 -16.48 0.46
CA GLU A 168 -13.23 -17.91 0.27
C GLU A 168 -14.46 -18.62 -0.35
N LEU A 169 -15.65 -18.38 0.20
CA LEU A 169 -16.90 -18.94 -0.31
C LEU A 169 -17.26 -18.48 -1.73
N GLN A 170 -16.86 -17.26 -2.13
CA GLN A 170 -17.09 -16.75 -3.48
C GLN A 170 -16.13 -17.34 -4.54
N ILE A 171 -15.01 -17.90 -4.12
CA ILE A 171 -14.00 -18.44 -5.03
C ILE A 171 -14.16 -19.94 -5.21
N ASN A 172 -14.70 -20.62 -4.21
CA ASN A 172 -14.96 -22.05 -4.25
C ASN A 172 -16.30 -22.40 -4.96
N LYS A 173 -17.06 -21.39 -5.41
CA LYS A 173 -18.22 -21.52 -6.30
C LYS A 173 -17.82 -21.40 -7.77
#